data_da1080523046d78f305dc6dd9e4c9112
#
_entry.id   da1080523046d78f305dc6dd9e4c9112
#
_cell.length_a   1.000
_cell.length_b   1.000
_cell.length_c   1.000
_cell.angle_alpha   90.00
_cell.angle_beta   90.00
_cell.angle_gamma   90.00
#
_symmetry.space_group_name_H-M   'P 1'
#
loop_
_entity.id
_entity.type
_entity.pdbx_description
1 polymer ?
#
loop_
_entity_poly.entity_id
_entity_poly.type
_entity_poly.pdbx_seq_one_letter_code
_entity_poly.pdbx_strand_id
1 'polypeptide(L)'
;MASVVVTLKVMPTAPETNLDEVFTHAEKCVRLFVDAKHKDGEVRKGIEPIGYGLKALKIVFVMDESLGTTDRLEENIKKVAGVESVEATDVRRAIG
;
A
#
# COMPACT_ATOMS: atom_id res chain seq x y z
N MET A 1 9.81 12.42 -16.65
CA MET A 1 9.59 11.02 -16.28
C MET A 1 8.16 10.84 -15.80
N ALA A 2 7.61 9.67 -16.03
CA ALA A 2 6.22 9.43 -15.70
C ALA A 2 6.03 8.99 -14.25
N SER A 3 4.95 9.45 -13.66
CA SER A 3 4.53 8.97 -12.35
C SER A 3 3.45 7.92 -12.53
N VAL A 4 3.37 6.97 -11.61
CA VAL A 4 2.33 5.96 -11.60
C VAL A 4 1.59 6.00 -10.28
N VAL A 5 0.28 5.71 -10.34
CA VAL A 5 -0.57 5.59 -9.15
C VAL A 5 -0.71 4.10 -8.87
N VAL A 6 -0.31 3.71 -7.67
CA VAL A 6 -0.31 2.30 -7.27
C VAL A 6 -1.35 2.08 -6.18
N THR A 7 -2.12 1.00 -6.32
CA THR A 7 -3.05 0.56 -5.28
C THR A 7 -2.57 -0.78 -4.75
N LEU A 8 -2.32 -0.84 -3.45
CA LEU A 8 -1.99 -2.09 -2.77
C LEU A 8 -3.18 -2.55 -1.96
N LYS A 9 -3.40 -3.86 -1.96
CA LYS A 9 -4.43 -4.49 -1.14
C LYS A 9 -3.73 -5.29 -0.06
N VAL A 10 -3.98 -4.93 1.20
CA VAL A 10 -3.38 -5.59 2.36
C VAL A 10 -4.45 -6.39 3.09
N MET A 11 -4.24 -7.69 3.21
CA MET A 11 -5.17 -8.57 3.91
C MET A 11 -4.71 -8.77 5.35
N PRO A 12 -5.61 -8.60 6.32
CA PRO A 12 -5.25 -8.84 7.72
C PRO A 12 -5.24 -10.33 8.05
N THR A 13 -4.56 -10.68 9.15
CA THR A 13 -4.52 -12.07 9.63
C THR A 13 -5.82 -12.48 10.32
N ALA A 14 -6.60 -11.51 10.80
CA ALA A 14 -7.83 -11.79 11.55
C ALA A 14 -8.82 -10.63 11.42
N PRO A 15 -10.14 -10.88 11.61
CA PRO A 15 -11.14 -9.82 11.53
C PRO A 15 -10.93 -8.68 12.52
N GLU A 16 -10.35 -8.96 13.68
CA GLU A 16 -10.13 -7.96 14.73
C GLU A 16 -8.83 -7.17 14.56
N THR A 17 -8.06 -7.44 13.52
CA THR A 17 -6.82 -6.70 13.25
C THR A 17 -7.10 -5.19 13.14
N ASN A 18 -6.30 -4.40 13.84
CA ASN A 18 -6.42 -2.94 13.78
C ASN A 18 -5.80 -2.41 12.48
N LEU A 19 -6.64 -2.12 11.49
CA LEU A 19 -6.16 -1.69 10.17
C LEU A 19 -5.55 -0.28 10.19
N ASP A 20 -5.96 0.57 11.13
CA ASP A 20 -5.36 1.90 11.25
C ASP A 20 -3.91 1.80 11.69
N GLU A 21 -3.62 0.88 12.61
CA GLU A 21 -2.26 0.62 13.05
C GLU A 21 -1.42 0.01 11.95
N VAL A 22 -2.00 -0.97 11.23
CA VAL A 22 -1.33 -1.55 10.06
C VAL A 22 -1.03 -0.47 9.03
N PHE A 23 -1.97 0.43 8.75
CA PHE A 23 -1.76 1.51 7.81
C PHE A 23 -0.63 2.42 8.24
N THR A 24 -0.55 2.77 9.52
CA THR A 24 0.52 3.63 10.03
C THR A 24 1.90 3.05 9.73
N HIS A 25 2.08 1.75 9.97
CA HIS A 25 3.35 1.08 9.66
C HIS A 25 3.58 0.93 8.17
N ALA A 26 2.54 0.59 7.42
CA ALA A 26 2.64 0.42 5.97
C ALA A 26 2.96 1.75 5.28
N GLU A 27 2.39 2.84 5.77
CA GLU A 27 2.68 4.17 5.23
C GLU A 27 4.16 4.51 5.34
N LYS A 28 4.79 4.16 6.45
CA LYS A 28 6.22 4.38 6.62
C LYS A 28 7.02 3.59 5.59
N CYS A 29 6.61 2.36 5.32
CA CYS A 29 7.25 1.53 4.30
C CYS A 29 7.13 2.17 2.92
N VAL A 30 5.95 2.71 2.59
CA VAL A 30 5.71 3.38 1.32
C VAL A 30 6.62 4.59 1.18
N ARG A 31 6.69 5.43 2.21
CA ARG A 31 7.50 6.65 2.16
C ARG A 31 8.99 6.36 2.04
N LEU A 32 9.45 5.25 2.58
CA LEU A 32 10.84 4.83 2.43
C LEU A 32 11.13 4.22 1.06
N PHE A 33 10.10 3.69 0.41
CA PHE A 33 10.24 3.04 -0.89
C PHE A 33 10.20 4.03 -2.05
N VAL A 34 9.30 5.03 -1.99
CA VAL A 34 9.11 5.95 -3.11
C VAL A 34 10.30 6.88 -3.30
N ASP A 35 10.41 7.42 -4.48
CA ASP A 35 11.44 8.39 -4.82
C ASP A 35 11.30 9.69 -4.01
N ALA A 36 12.38 10.47 -3.95
CA ALA A 36 12.40 11.70 -3.15
C ALA A 36 11.29 12.68 -3.54
N LYS A 37 10.94 12.74 -4.81
CA LYS A 37 9.90 13.63 -5.32
C LYS A 37 8.52 13.32 -4.72
N HIS A 38 8.25 12.04 -4.43
CA HIS A 38 6.94 11.61 -3.95
C HIS A 38 6.93 11.26 -2.45
N LYS A 39 8.06 11.40 -1.79
CA LYS A 39 8.22 10.99 -0.39
C LYS A 39 7.22 11.68 0.55
N ASP A 40 6.91 12.95 0.30
CA ASP A 40 5.97 13.72 1.09
C ASP A 40 4.58 13.79 0.42
N GLY A 41 4.36 12.98 -0.60
CA GLY A 41 3.09 12.94 -1.31
C GLY A 41 1.99 12.30 -0.50
N GLU A 42 0.78 12.37 -1.04
CA GLU A 42 -0.38 11.80 -0.38
C GLU A 42 -0.36 10.27 -0.44
N VAL A 43 -0.61 9.64 0.70
CA VAL A 43 -0.83 8.20 0.79
C VAL A 43 -2.25 8.03 1.31
N ARG A 44 -3.12 7.47 0.48
CA ARG A 44 -4.54 7.32 0.81
C ARG A 44 -4.84 5.96 1.40
N LYS A 45 -5.74 5.96 2.38
CA LYS A 45 -6.21 4.75 3.02
C LYS A 45 -7.66 4.49 2.63
N GLY A 46 -7.98 3.24 2.31
CA GLY A 46 -9.36 2.82 2.09
C GLY A 46 -9.59 1.49 2.79
N ILE A 47 -10.83 1.25 3.18
CA ILE A 47 -11.23 -0.01 3.80
C ILE A 47 -12.26 -0.67 2.89
N GLU A 48 -12.01 -1.93 2.51
CA GLU A 48 -12.89 -2.69 1.64
C GLU A 48 -13.40 -3.93 2.36
N PRO A 49 -14.71 -4.03 2.62
CA PRO A 49 -15.29 -5.26 3.19
C PRO A 49 -15.13 -6.42 2.22
N ILE A 50 -14.69 -7.58 2.72
CA ILE A 50 -14.48 -8.76 1.88
C ILE A 50 -15.52 -9.83 2.14
N GLY A 51 -16.11 -9.86 3.33
CA GLY A 51 -17.06 -10.87 3.77
C GLY A 51 -16.55 -11.59 5.00
N TYR A 52 -17.44 -12.31 5.67
CA TYR A 52 -17.11 -13.06 6.89
C TYR A 52 -16.47 -12.19 7.98
N GLY A 53 -16.83 -10.90 8.00
CA GLY A 53 -16.26 -9.97 8.99
C GLY A 53 -14.87 -9.47 8.65
N LEU A 54 -14.27 -9.93 7.55
CA LEU A 54 -12.94 -9.49 7.11
C LEU A 54 -13.03 -8.21 6.30
N LYS A 55 -12.02 -7.34 6.47
CA LYS A 55 -11.88 -6.11 5.69
C LYS A 55 -10.46 -6.04 5.20
N ALA A 56 -10.28 -5.61 3.95
CA ALA A 56 -8.96 -5.35 3.40
C ALA A 56 -8.60 -3.88 3.57
N LEU A 57 -7.32 -3.61 3.78
CA LEU A 57 -6.81 -2.26 3.76
C LEU A 57 -6.31 -1.96 2.36
N LYS A 58 -6.77 -0.87 1.78
CA LYS A 58 -6.25 -0.39 0.50
C LYS A 58 -5.36 0.80 0.73
N ILE A 59 -4.22 0.81 0.07
CA ILE A 59 -3.24 1.89 0.16
C ILE A 59 -2.99 2.39 -1.25
N VAL A 60 -3.22 3.68 -1.48
CA VAL A 60 -3.00 4.30 -2.79
C VAL A 60 -1.92 5.35 -2.66
N PHE A 61 -0.91 5.26 -3.48
CA PHE A 61 0.19 6.21 -3.47
C PHE A 61 0.74 6.44 -4.88
N VAL A 62 1.59 7.45 -5.03
CA VAL A 62 2.21 7.80 -6.31
C VAL A 62 3.71 7.59 -6.20
N MET A 63 4.32 7.03 -7.24
CA MET A 63 5.76 6.87 -7.30
C MET A 63 6.26 7.12 -8.73
N ASP A 64 7.58 7.26 -8.88
CA ASP A 64 8.17 7.38 -10.20
C ASP A 64 8.18 6.01 -10.88
N GLU A 65 7.82 6.00 -12.17
CA GLU A 65 7.77 4.78 -12.97
C GLU A 65 9.12 4.06 -13.01
N SER A 66 10.22 4.79 -12.86
CA SER A 66 11.56 4.21 -12.90
C SER A 66 11.87 3.26 -11.75
N LEU A 67 11.07 3.29 -10.69
CA LEU A 67 11.26 2.36 -9.57
C LEU A 67 10.89 0.92 -9.93
N GLY A 68 10.16 0.73 -11.02
CA GLY A 68 9.81 -0.59 -11.50
C GLY A 68 8.72 -1.25 -10.68
N THR A 69 8.97 -2.47 -10.19
CA THR A 69 7.97 -3.24 -9.46
C THR A 69 7.89 -2.84 -8.00
N THR A 70 6.78 -3.17 -7.34
CA THR A 70 6.57 -2.92 -5.91
C THR A 70 6.89 -4.15 -5.05
N ASP A 71 7.56 -5.15 -5.60
CA ASP A 71 7.81 -6.40 -4.90
C ASP A 71 8.50 -6.21 -3.55
N ARG A 72 9.55 -5.39 -3.52
CA ARG A 72 10.29 -5.12 -2.28
C ARG A 72 9.41 -4.44 -1.24
N LEU A 73 8.60 -3.48 -1.69
CA LEU A 73 7.67 -2.79 -0.81
C LEU A 73 6.64 -3.76 -0.23
N GLU A 74 6.09 -4.64 -1.07
CA GLU A 74 5.12 -5.63 -0.63
C GLU A 74 5.72 -6.56 0.41
N GLU A 75 6.96 -6.99 0.22
CA GLU A 75 7.66 -7.82 1.20
C GLU A 75 7.83 -7.11 2.53
N ASN A 76 8.18 -5.83 2.49
CA ASN A 76 8.37 -5.04 3.72
C ASN A 76 7.05 -4.85 4.47
N ILE A 77 5.96 -4.57 3.76
CA ILE A 77 4.65 -4.41 4.39
C ILE A 77 4.17 -5.74 4.96
N LYS A 78 4.48 -6.85 4.28
CA LYS A 78 4.09 -8.18 4.76
C LYS A 78 4.69 -8.52 6.12
N LYS A 79 5.80 -7.88 6.49
CA LYS A 79 6.44 -8.08 7.79
C LYS A 79 5.75 -7.30 8.92
N VAL A 80 4.83 -6.41 8.59
CA VAL A 80 4.09 -5.66 9.59
C VAL A 80 3.17 -6.60 10.36
N ALA A 81 3.12 -6.43 11.69
CA ALA A 81 2.25 -7.27 12.53
C ALA A 81 0.79 -7.12 12.09
N GLY A 82 0.10 -8.25 11.96
CA GLY A 82 -1.31 -8.27 11.55
C GLY A 82 -1.54 -8.37 10.05
N VAL A 83 -0.47 -8.41 9.24
CA VAL A 83 -0.59 -8.52 7.78
C VAL A 83 -0.43 -9.98 7.34
N GLU A 84 -1.44 -10.48 6.62
CA GLU A 84 -1.41 -11.82 6.03
C GLU A 84 -0.81 -11.81 4.64
N SER A 85 -1.26 -10.88 3.79
CA SER A 85 -0.76 -10.79 2.41
C SER A 85 -0.87 -9.36 1.90
N VAL A 86 -0.05 -9.06 0.90
CA VAL A 86 -0.04 -7.77 0.23
C VAL A 86 0.09 -8.02 -1.26
N GLU A 87 -0.74 -7.36 -2.07
CA GLU A 87 -0.60 -7.42 -3.51
C GLU A 87 -0.94 -6.09 -4.17
N ALA A 88 -0.28 -5.80 -5.27
CA ALA A 88 -0.60 -4.63 -6.09
C ALA A 88 -1.79 -5.01 -6.99
N THR A 89 -2.93 -4.37 -6.77
CA THR A 89 -4.14 -4.66 -7.53
C THR A 89 -4.32 -3.74 -8.72
N ASP A 90 -3.64 -2.60 -8.71
CA ASP A 90 -3.74 -1.63 -9.80
C ASP A 90 -2.49 -0.77 -9.87
N VAL A 91 -1.99 -0.56 -11.07
CA VAL A 91 -0.88 0.34 -11.34
C VAL A 91 -1.23 1.12 -12.61
N ARG A 92 -1.40 2.42 -12.48
CA ARG A 92 -1.80 3.27 -13.62
C ARG A 92 -0.86 4.45 -13.75
N ARG A 93 -0.57 4.84 -14.99
CA ARG A 93 0.15 6.08 -15.24
C ARG A 93 -0.70 7.25 -14.78
N ALA A 94 -0.09 8.15 -14.05
CA ALA A 94 -0.74 9.40 -13.69
C ALA A 94 -0.77 10.28 -14.93
N ILE A 95 -1.92 10.91 -15.19
CA ILE A 95 -2.11 11.81 -16.32
C ILE A 95 -2.03 13.25 -15.81
N GLY A 96 -1.24 14.02 -16.44
CA GLY A 96 -1.19 15.43 -16.10
C GLY A 96 0.16 15.99 -15.83
#